data_f13db514e7d4930d795be8381a7f2123
#
_entry.id   f13db514e7d4930d795be8381a7f2123
#
_cell.length_a   1.000
_cell.length_b   1.000
_cell.length_c   1.000
_cell.angle_alpha   90.00
_cell.angle_beta   90.00
_cell.angle_gamma   90.00
#
_symmetry.space_group_name_H-M   'P 1'
#
loop_
_entity.id
_entity.type
_entity.pdbx_description
1 polymer ?
#
loop_
_entity_poly.entity_id
_entity_poly.type
_entity_poly.pdbx_seq_one_letter_code
_entity_poly.pdbx_strand_id
1 'polypeptide(L)'
;MKEFIINDNEAGQRFDKYLAKLLREAPKSFFYKMMRKKNIILNGKKATGNEKLLSGDHVKLFLSDETFEKFSGSVPAPRAKHSLDIVYEDEHILLINKPSGMLSQPADDGTPSLVEYLTSYLLENGSLTEEELRTFRPSVCNRLDRNTTGLIAAGKSLPGLQELSGMFKSRNLHKYYLCLVEGVLSEKKHIKGYLLIQLLHGFMHNEICGKFIDLYGI
;
A
#
# COMPACT_ATOMS: atom_id res chain seq x y z
N MET A 1 -1.55 13.04 27.94
CA MET A 1 -2.57 12.08 27.43
C MET A 1 -2.91 12.49 26.02
N LYS A 2 -2.89 11.53 25.09
CA LYS A 2 -3.29 11.73 23.69
C LYS A 2 -4.56 10.92 23.43
N GLU A 3 -5.49 11.48 22.68
CA GLU A 3 -6.74 10.84 22.27
C GLU A 3 -6.86 10.93 20.75
N PHE A 4 -7.27 9.82 20.12
CA PHE A 4 -7.49 9.70 18.70
C PHE A 4 -8.86 9.09 18.46
N ILE A 5 -9.58 9.62 17.49
CA ILE A 5 -10.85 9.07 17.02
C ILE A 5 -10.56 8.42 15.68
N ILE A 6 -10.91 7.14 15.56
CA ILE A 6 -10.70 6.38 14.34
C ILE A 6 -11.63 6.90 13.25
N ASN A 7 -11.06 7.32 12.15
CA ASN A 7 -11.80 7.75 10.97
C ASN A 7 -12.06 6.58 10.00
N ASP A 8 -12.80 6.83 8.92
CA ASP A 8 -13.14 5.80 7.94
C ASP A 8 -11.92 5.21 7.24
N ASN A 9 -10.86 6.00 7.03
CA ASN A 9 -9.59 5.54 6.45
C ASN A 9 -8.75 4.67 7.40
N GLU A 10 -9.05 4.69 8.68
CA GLU A 10 -8.36 3.92 9.71
C GLU A 10 -9.15 2.69 10.16
N ALA A 11 -10.47 2.70 9.93
CA ALA A 11 -11.36 1.60 10.26
C ALA A 11 -11.02 0.32 9.48
N GLY A 12 -11.39 -0.83 10.03
CA GLY A 12 -11.17 -2.13 9.39
C GLY A 12 -9.80 -2.75 9.62
N GLN A 13 -8.83 -2.01 10.16
CA GLN A 13 -7.52 -2.57 10.53
C GLN A 13 -7.52 -3.10 11.97
N ARG A 14 -6.56 -3.97 12.28
CA ARG A 14 -6.36 -4.44 13.66
C ARG A 14 -5.73 -3.33 14.50
N PHE A 15 -6.10 -3.27 15.77
CA PHE A 15 -5.62 -2.26 16.70
C PHE A 15 -4.09 -2.27 16.88
N ASP A 16 -3.46 -3.46 16.95
CA ASP A 16 -1.99 -3.55 17.03
C ASP A 16 -1.30 -3.01 15.76
N LYS A 17 -1.94 -3.13 14.59
CA LYS A 17 -1.41 -2.58 13.33
C LYS A 17 -1.56 -1.07 13.26
N TYR A 18 -2.68 -0.53 13.75
CA TYR A 18 -2.88 0.90 13.91
C TYR A 18 -1.81 1.51 14.81
N LEU A 19 -1.59 0.92 16.00
CA LEU A 19 -0.57 1.38 16.94
C LEU A 19 0.85 1.31 16.36
N ALA A 20 1.15 0.27 15.57
CA ALA A 20 2.45 0.14 14.90
C ALA A 20 2.69 1.21 13.81
N LYS A 21 1.64 1.78 13.24
CA LYS A 21 1.74 2.90 12.31
C LYS A 21 1.87 4.24 13.06
N LEU A 22 1.05 4.42 14.10
CA LEU A 22 1.02 5.63 14.91
C LEU A 22 2.32 5.83 15.72
N LEU A 23 2.87 4.75 16.26
CA LEU A 23 4.09 4.71 17.08
C LEU A 23 5.13 3.81 16.40
N ARG A 24 5.55 4.18 15.20
CA ARG A 24 6.36 3.36 14.29
C ARG A 24 7.74 2.98 14.81
N GLU A 25 8.33 3.82 15.67
CA GLU A 25 9.63 3.58 16.29
C GLU A 25 9.52 2.71 17.56
N ALA A 26 8.30 2.38 17.98
CA ALA A 26 8.10 1.54 19.15
C ALA A 26 8.15 0.04 18.79
N PRO A 27 8.85 -0.79 19.56
CA PRO A 27 8.81 -2.23 19.36
C PRO A 27 7.42 -2.79 19.69
N LYS A 28 7.01 -3.87 19.02
CA LYS A 28 5.69 -4.49 19.24
C LYS A 28 5.44 -4.84 20.71
N SER A 29 6.47 -5.30 21.43
CA SER A 29 6.39 -5.60 22.86
C SER A 29 5.96 -4.42 23.72
N PHE A 30 6.27 -3.19 23.30
CA PHE A 30 5.85 -1.96 23.96
C PHE A 30 4.33 -1.83 23.96
N PHE A 31 3.67 -2.03 22.81
CA PHE A 31 2.21 -1.90 22.70
C PHE A 31 1.50 -2.86 23.65
N TYR A 32 1.88 -4.14 23.62
CA TYR A 32 1.28 -5.16 24.49
C TYR A 32 1.51 -4.90 25.97
N LYS A 33 2.72 -4.37 26.33
CA LYS A 33 3.01 -3.95 27.69
C LYS A 33 2.11 -2.80 28.14
N MET A 34 1.94 -1.79 27.25
CA MET A 34 1.11 -0.61 27.57
C MET A 34 -0.38 -0.95 27.62
N MET A 35 -0.89 -1.82 26.76
CA MET A 35 -2.28 -2.32 26.82
C MET A 35 -2.53 -3.13 28.09
N ARG A 36 -1.59 -3.99 28.51
CA ARG A 36 -1.70 -4.73 29.81
C ARG A 36 -1.81 -3.80 31.00
N LYS A 37 -1.04 -2.71 30.99
CA LYS A 37 -1.03 -1.69 32.06
C LYS A 37 -2.20 -0.70 31.97
N LYS A 38 -3.08 -0.82 30.97
CA LYS A 38 -4.15 0.14 30.65
C LYS A 38 -3.63 1.56 30.29
N ASN A 39 -2.37 1.68 29.90
CA ASN A 39 -1.81 2.93 29.39
C ASN A 39 -2.17 3.17 27.91
N ILE A 40 -2.62 2.14 27.22
CA ILE A 40 -3.27 2.20 25.91
C ILE A 40 -4.60 1.47 26.04
N ILE A 41 -5.69 2.17 25.75
CA ILE A 41 -7.04 1.64 25.85
C ILE A 41 -7.86 1.96 24.60
N LEU A 42 -8.86 1.13 24.34
CA LEU A 42 -9.81 1.28 23.25
C LEU A 42 -11.22 1.40 23.83
N ASN A 43 -11.96 2.45 23.47
CA ASN A 43 -13.33 2.71 23.97
C ASN A 43 -13.45 2.63 25.49
N GLY A 44 -12.46 3.18 26.20
CA GLY A 44 -12.44 3.17 27.66
C GLY A 44 -12.11 1.82 28.29
N LYS A 45 -11.88 0.77 27.49
CA LYS A 45 -11.61 -0.61 27.97
C LYS A 45 -10.17 -1.05 27.67
N LYS A 46 -9.73 -2.04 28.47
CA LYS A 46 -8.45 -2.71 28.20
C LYS A 46 -8.53 -3.43 26.85
N ALA A 47 -7.53 -3.21 26.00
CA ALA A 47 -7.41 -3.86 24.71
C ALA A 47 -6.37 -4.98 24.69
N THR A 48 -6.48 -5.88 23.73
CA THR A 48 -5.57 -7.00 23.46
C THR A 48 -4.70 -6.80 22.24
N GLY A 49 -5.11 -5.85 21.34
CA GLY A 49 -4.45 -5.53 20.09
C GLY A 49 -5.01 -6.27 18.88
N ASN A 50 -5.87 -7.26 19.09
CA ASN A 50 -6.50 -8.04 18.01
C ASN A 50 -7.83 -7.44 17.54
N GLU A 51 -8.35 -6.46 18.27
CA GLU A 51 -9.61 -5.80 17.96
C GLU A 51 -9.55 -5.19 16.56
N LYS A 52 -10.62 -5.37 15.79
CA LYS A 52 -10.81 -4.70 14.52
C LYS A 52 -11.43 -3.33 14.80
N LEU A 53 -10.73 -2.28 14.42
CA LEU A 53 -11.19 -0.91 14.65
C LEU A 53 -12.40 -0.58 13.78
N LEU A 54 -13.31 0.19 14.34
CA LEU A 54 -14.49 0.74 13.67
C LEU A 54 -14.36 2.26 13.61
N SER A 55 -14.99 2.89 12.63
CA SER A 55 -15.10 4.34 12.58
C SER A 55 -15.80 4.86 13.84
N GLY A 56 -15.26 5.92 14.43
CA GLY A 56 -15.73 6.47 15.69
C GLY A 56 -15.13 5.80 16.95
N ASP A 57 -14.32 4.75 16.84
CA ASP A 57 -13.63 4.18 18.01
C ASP A 57 -12.68 5.20 18.63
N HIS A 58 -12.64 5.22 19.98
CA HIS A 58 -11.78 6.10 20.77
C HIS A 58 -10.55 5.38 21.27
N VAL A 59 -9.39 5.83 20.83
CA VAL A 59 -8.08 5.34 21.29
C VAL A 59 -7.47 6.36 22.24
N LYS A 60 -7.18 5.97 23.48
CA LYS A 60 -6.51 6.83 24.46
C LYS A 60 -5.15 6.25 24.83
N LEU A 61 -4.14 7.14 24.77
CA LEU A 61 -2.77 6.83 25.15
C LEU A 61 -2.37 7.66 26.36
N PHE A 62 -2.17 6.98 27.49
CA PHE A 62 -1.64 7.58 28.73
C PHE A 62 -0.11 7.45 28.72
N LEU A 63 0.50 8.15 27.77
CA LEU A 63 1.95 8.28 27.59
C LEU A 63 2.36 9.72 27.87
N SER A 64 3.61 9.93 28.32
CA SER A 64 4.20 11.28 28.37
C SER A 64 4.40 11.80 26.92
N ASP A 65 4.38 13.13 26.75
CA ASP A 65 4.60 13.74 25.43
C ASP A 65 5.97 13.35 24.87
N GLU A 66 7.00 13.31 25.71
CA GLU A 66 8.34 12.83 25.35
C GLU A 66 8.33 11.39 24.81
N THR A 67 7.63 10.48 25.50
CA THR A 67 7.52 9.08 25.06
C THR A 67 6.75 8.97 23.74
N PHE A 68 5.68 9.74 23.59
CA PHE A 68 4.89 9.76 22.36
C PHE A 68 5.73 10.28 21.19
N GLU A 69 6.38 11.42 21.32
CA GLU A 69 7.24 12.03 20.30
C GLU A 69 8.40 11.10 19.90
N LYS A 70 9.06 10.49 20.89
CA LYS A 70 10.12 9.51 20.66
C LYS A 70 9.68 8.35 19.77
N PHE A 71 8.44 7.86 19.95
CA PHE A 71 7.98 6.68 19.25
C PHE A 71 7.10 6.98 18.03
N SER A 72 6.53 8.17 17.90
CA SER A 72 5.72 8.52 16.73
C SER A 72 6.57 8.69 15.47
N GLY A 73 7.80 9.17 15.61
CA GLY A 73 8.68 9.47 14.47
C GLY A 73 8.11 10.56 13.55
N SER A 74 8.90 11.00 12.60
CA SER A 74 8.42 11.85 11.51
C SER A 74 7.96 11.00 10.34
N VAL A 75 6.85 11.38 9.71
CA VAL A 75 6.44 10.84 8.41
C VAL A 75 6.91 11.86 7.38
N PRO A 76 8.01 11.61 6.67
CA PRO A 76 8.33 12.48 5.56
C PRO A 76 7.21 12.36 4.53
N ALA A 77 6.49 13.45 4.30
CA ALA A 77 5.57 13.54 3.18
C ALA A 77 6.41 13.56 1.89
N PRO A 78 6.20 12.65 0.94
CA PRO A 78 6.90 12.73 -0.32
C PRO A 78 6.49 14.02 -1.03
N ARG A 79 7.47 14.75 -1.56
CA ARG A 79 7.28 15.98 -2.32
C ARG A 79 7.61 15.77 -3.80
N ALA A 80 7.37 14.58 -4.28
CA ALA A 80 7.61 14.23 -5.67
C ALA A 80 6.56 14.93 -6.56
N LYS A 81 7.02 15.76 -7.52
CA LYS A 81 6.15 16.43 -8.47
C LYS A 81 6.16 15.66 -9.78
N HIS A 82 5.03 15.13 -10.15
CA HIS A 82 4.78 14.55 -11.47
C HIS A 82 3.28 14.63 -11.74
N SER A 83 2.91 15.05 -12.94
CA SER A 83 1.52 14.98 -13.38
C SER A 83 1.12 13.51 -13.55
N LEU A 84 0.12 13.06 -12.82
CA LEU A 84 -0.44 11.73 -12.99
C LEU A 84 -1.48 11.73 -14.11
N ASP A 85 -1.40 10.76 -15.00
CA ASP A 85 -2.43 10.50 -16.00
C ASP A 85 -3.53 9.66 -15.36
N ILE A 86 -4.52 10.36 -14.75
CA ILE A 86 -5.62 9.75 -14.03
C ILE A 86 -6.75 9.43 -15.00
N VAL A 87 -7.03 8.13 -15.15
CA VAL A 87 -8.08 7.62 -16.05
C VAL A 87 -9.44 7.56 -15.34
N TYR A 88 -9.43 7.32 -14.04
CA TYR A 88 -10.63 7.27 -13.20
C TYR A 88 -10.26 7.62 -11.77
N GLU A 89 -11.13 8.33 -11.10
CA GLU A 89 -11.02 8.66 -9.67
C GLU A 89 -12.40 8.73 -9.04
N ASP A 90 -12.54 8.12 -7.86
CA ASP A 90 -13.67 8.32 -6.97
C ASP A 90 -13.19 8.59 -5.53
N GLU A 91 -14.07 8.44 -4.55
CA GLU A 91 -13.76 8.66 -3.14
C GLU A 91 -12.71 7.68 -2.60
N HIS A 92 -12.66 6.45 -3.13
CA HIS A 92 -11.90 5.34 -2.56
C HIS A 92 -10.74 4.87 -3.40
N ILE A 93 -10.80 5.02 -4.72
CA ILE A 93 -9.82 4.47 -5.66
C ILE A 93 -9.38 5.46 -6.73
N LEU A 94 -8.21 5.18 -7.32
CA LEU A 94 -7.73 5.77 -8.57
C LEU A 94 -7.31 4.68 -9.55
N LEU A 95 -7.58 4.93 -10.84
CA LEU A 95 -6.94 4.22 -11.94
C LEU A 95 -5.99 5.18 -12.65
N ILE A 96 -4.73 4.81 -12.71
CA ILE A 96 -3.66 5.66 -13.22
C ILE A 96 -3.01 4.96 -14.41
N ASN A 97 -2.85 5.68 -15.53
CA ASN A 97 -2.08 5.21 -16.66
C ASN A 97 -0.59 5.49 -16.40
N LYS A 98 0.13 4.45 -15.94
CA LYS A 98 1.56 4.57 -15.63
C LYS A 98 2.39 4.70 -16.90
N PRO A 99 3.21 5.74 -17.06
CA PRO A 99 4.14 5.84 -18.19
C PRO A 99 5.29 4.83 -18.09
N SER A 100 5.99 4.62 -19.21
CA SER A 100 7.27 3.89 -19.23
C SER A 100 8.34 4.64 -18.43
N GLY A 101 9.28 3.92 -17.86
CA GLY A 101 10.39 4.47 -17.06
C GLY A 101 10.07 4.72 -15.59
N MET A 102 8.78 4.77 -15.21
CA MET A 102 8.33 5.00 -13.82
C MET A 102 8.27 3.70 -13.02
N LEU A 103 8.77 3.73 -11.79
CA LEU A 103 8.60 2.65 -10.82
C LEU A 103 7.18 2.62 -10.26
N SER A 104 6.61 1.41 -10.10
CA SER A 104 5.30 1.26 -9.45
C SER A 104 5.35 1.45 -7.94
N GLN A 105 6.45 1.05 -7.29
CA GLN A 105 6.68 1.14 -5.84
C GLN A 105 8.10 1.62 -5.57
N PRO A 106 8.37 2.20 -4.38
CA PRO A 106 9.71 2.64 -4.00
C PRO A 106 10.75 1.54 -4.14
N ALA A 107 11.94 1.92 -4.59
CA ALA A 107 13.15 1.10 -4.63
C ALA A 107 14.27 1.79 -3.84
N ASP A 108 15.33 1.06 -3.55
CA ASP A 108 16.45 1.55 -2.72
C ASP A 108 17.35 2.56 -3.46
N ASP A 109 17.09 2.83 -4.73
CA ASP A 109 17.89 3.74 -5.56
C ASP A 109 17.50 5.23 -5.40
N GLY A 110 16.51 5.53 -4.55
CA GLY A 110 16.03 6.90 -4.31
C GLY A 110 15.21 7.50 -5.45
N THR A 111 14.93 6.74 -6.52
CA THR A 111 14.07 7.19 -7.63
C THR A 111 12.61 7.23 -7.15
N PRO A 112 11.91 8.37 -7.29
CA PRO A 112 10.50 8.44 -6.92
C PRO A 112 9.65 7.44 -7.71
N SER A 113 8.72 6.82 -7.03
CA SER A 113 7.79 5.83 -7.58
C SER A 113 6.38 6.40 -7.74
N LEU A 114 5.51 5.67 -8.44
CA LEU A 114 4.10 6.01 -8.56
C LEU A 114 3.41 6.20 -7.20
N VAL A 115 3.79 5.40 -6.18
CA VAL A 115 3.22 5.55 -4.82
C VAL A 115 3.57 6.91 -4.21
N GLU A 116 4.78 7.41 -4.43
CA GLU A 116 5.20 8.73 -3.91
C GLU A 116 4.51 9.86 -4.68
N TYR A 117 4.38 9.75 -5.99
CA TYR A 117 3.61 10.71 -6.79
C TYR A 117 2.12 10.72 -6.41
N LEU A 118 1.52 9.53 -6.23
CA LEU A 118 0.14 9.39 -5.74
C LEU A 118 -0.04 10.05 -4.38
N THR A 119 0.88 9.82 -3.44
CA THR A 119 0.80 10.40 -2.11
C THR A 119 0.90 11.93 -2.17
N SER A 120 1.83 12.47 -2.98
CA SER A 120 1.95 13.92 -3.19
C SER A 120 0.68 14.52 -3.81
N TYR A 121 0.12 13.87 -4.81
CA TYR A 121 -1.13 14.28 -5.45
C TYR A 121 -2.30 14.36 -4.46
N LEU A 122 -2.47 13.34 -3.60
CA LEU A 122 -3.56 13.30 -2.62
C LEU A 122 -3.38 14.35 -1.50
N LEU A 123 -2.15 14.69 -1.16
CA LEU A 123 -1.85 15.78 -0.23
C LEU A 123 -2.13 17.14 -0.85
N GLU A 124 -1.73 17.35 -2.11
CA GLU A 124 -1.91 18.62 -2.82
C GLU A 124 -3.40 18.94 -3.10
N ASN A 125 -4.21 17.91 -3.41
CA ASN A 125 -5.65 18.10 -3.65
C ASN A 125 -6.51 18.05 -2.37
N GLY A 126 -5.89 17.85 -1.19
CA GLY A 126 -6.58 17.82 0.09
C GLY A 126 -7.37 16.54 0.38
N SER A 127 -7.25 15.50 -0.45
CA SER A 127 -7.88 14.19 -0.20
C SER A 127 -7.18 13.39 0.91
N LEU A 128 -5.99 13.81 1.31
CA LEU A 128 -5.18 13.22 2.37
C LEU A 128 -4.46 14.33 3.13
N THR A 129 -4.33 14.17 4.43
CA THR A 129 -3.57 15.09 5.29
C THR A 129 -2.26 14.44 5.76
N GLU A 130 -1.27 15.24 6.16
CA GLU A 130 -0.03 14.73 6.75
C GLU A 130 -0.29 13.94 8.05
N GLU A 131 -1.35 14.28 8.77
CA GLU A 131 -1.74 13.57 9.98
C GLU A 131 -2.26 12.16 9.66
N GLU A 132 -3.11 12.04 8.65
CA GLU A 132 -3.64 10.74 8.18
C GLU A 132 -2.54 9.83 7.62
N LEU A 133 -1.46 10.38 7.05
CA LEU A 133 -0.30 9.59 6.61
C LEU A 133 0.39 8.83 7.75
N ARG A 134 0.16 9.19 9.00
CA ARG A 134 0.70 8.45 10.15
C ARG A 134 0.07 7.07 10.29
N THR A 135 -1.18 6.93 9.93
CA THR A 135 -2.00 5.73 10.18
C THR A 135 -2.49 5.05 8.92
N PHE A 136 -2.58 5.79 7.82
CA PHE A 136 -2.91 5.27 6.50
C PHE A 136 -1.87 5.71 5.46
N ARG A 137 -1.52 4.82 4.52
CA ARG A 137 -0.69 5.14 3.36
C ARG A 137 -1.37 4.67 2.09
N PRO A 138 -1.62 5.57 1.14
CA PRO A 138 -2.07 5.20 -0.20
C PRO A 138 -1.08 4.21 -0.82
N SER A 139 -1.59 3.29 -1.60
CA SER A 139 -0.73 2.30 -2.26
C SER A 139 -1.38 1.78 -3.54
N VAL A 140 -0.56 1.19 -4.39
CA VAL A 140 -1.01 0.52 -5.60
C VAL A 140 -1.40 -0.92 -5.30
N CYS A 141 -2.44 -1.42 -5.96
CA CYS A 141 -2.99 -2.77 -5.77
C CYS A 141 -2.43 -3.78 -6.78
N ASN A 142 -1.89 -3.29 -7.90
CA ASN A 142 -1.13 -4.08 -8.87
C ASN A 142 0.18 -3.35 -9.21
N ARG A 143 1.11 -4.07 -9.80
CA ARG A 143 2.39 -3.53 -10.24
C ARG A 143 2.59 -3.82 -11.71
N LEU A 144 3.20 -2.87 -12.38
CA LEU A 144 3.79 -3.02 -13.70
C LEU A 144 5.29 -2.81 -13.57
N ASP A 145 6.06 -3.47 -14.41
CA ASP A 145 7.51 -3.26 -14.47
C ASP A 145 7.83 -1.82 -14.90
N ARG A 146 9.05 -1.38 -14.65
CA ARG A 146 9.49 0.00 -14.91
C ARG A 146 9.15 0.45 -16.34
N ASN A 147 9.44 -0.38 -17.32
CA ASN A 147 9.25 -0.07 -18.75
C ASN A 147 7.88 -0.49 -19.31
N THR A 148 7.02 -1.11 -18.50
CA THR A 148 5.65 -1.44 -18.90
C THR A 148 4.73 -0.26 -18.63
N THR A 149 3.98 0.16 -19.63
CA THR A 149 2.93 1.20 -19.52
C THR A 149 1.59 0.56 -19.23
N GLY A 150 0.63 1.35 -18.75
CA GLY A 150 -0.77 0.95 -18.63
C GLY A 150 -1.36 1.13 -17.24
N LEU A 151 -2.53 0.53 -17.02
CA LEU A 151 -3.35 0.81 -15.87
C LEU A 151 -2.81 0.21 -14.57
N ILE A 152 -2.68 1.07 -13.58
CA ILE A 152 -2.44 0.71 -12.19
C ILE A 152 -3.64 1.18 -11.36
N ALA A 153 -4.20 0.26 -10.57
CA ALA A 153 -5.23 0.56 -9.60
C ALA A 153 -4.58 0.89 -8.25
N ALA A 154 -5.03 1.97 -7.64
CA ALA A 154 -4.53 2.45 -6.36
C ALA A 154 -5.69 2.73 -5.40
N GLY A 155 -5.48 2.49 -4.11
CA GLY A 155 -6.42 2.83 -3.05
C GLY A 155 -6.09 4.18 -2.42
N LYS A 156 -7.07 5.09 -2.41
CA LYS A 156 -7.04 6.38 -1.71
C LYS A 156 -7.46 6.24 -0.25
N SER A 157 -8.24 5.22 0.04
CA SER A 157 -8.74 4.89 1.37
C SER A 157 -8.39 3.45 1.74
N LEU A 158 -8.42 3.14 3.04
CA LEU A 158 -8.18 1.76 3.48
C LEU A 158 -9.25 0.78 2.96
N PRO A 159 -10.55 1.10 2.97
CA PRO A 159 -11.56 0.25 2.35
C PRO A 159 -11.30 -0.01 0.86
N GLY A 160 -11.04 1.04 0.07
CA GLY A 160 -10.73 0.90 -1.36
C GLY A 160 -9.50 0.05 -1.62
N LEU A 161 -8.43 0.25 -0.82
CA LEU A 161 -7.21 -0.55 -0.91
C LEU A 161 -7.46 -2.03 -0.59
N GLN A 162 -8.29 -2.33 0.43
CA GLN A 162 -8.63 -3.70 0.83
C GLN A 162 -9.48 -4.39 -0.23
N GLU A 163 -10.49 -3.71 -0.76
CA GLU A 163 -11.39 -4.25 -1.78
C GLU A 163 -10.64 -4.55 -3.08
N LEU A 164 -9.92 -3.57 -3.63
CA LEU A 164 -9.11 -3.77 -4.83
C LEU A 164 -8.08 -4.90 -4.65
N SER A 165 -7.36 -4.90 -3.52
CA SER A 165 -6.39 -5.96 -3.23
C SER A 165 -7.05 -7.33 -3.14
N GLY A 166 -8.27 -7.39 -2.60
CA GLY A 166 -9.09 -8.60 -2.56
C GLY A 166 -9.46 -9.09 -3.95
N MET A 167 -9.90 -8.20 -4.84
CA MET A 167 -10.23 -8.51 -6.24
C MET A 167 -9.03 -9.05 -7.01
N PHE A 168 -7.85 -8.43 -6.84
CA PHE A 168 -6.61 -8.93 -7.45
C PHE A 168 -6.17 -10.28 -6.91
N LYS A 169 -6.32 -10.51 -5.59
CA LYS A 169 -5.96 -11.76 -4.93
C LYS A 169 -6.88 -12.92 -5.33
N SER A 170 -8.17 -12.68 -5.44
CA SER A 170 -9.17 -13.68 -5.85
C SER A 170 -9.14 -14.00 -7.35
N ARG A 171 -8.33 -13.26 -8.13
CA ARG A 171 -8.24 -13.35 -9.60
C ARG A 171 -9.57 -13.09 -10.32
N ASN A 172 -10.47 -12.31 -9.70
CA ASN A 172 -11.74 -11.91 -10.32
C ASN A 172 -11.55 -10.82 -11.38
N LEU A 173 -10.34 -10.27 -11.50
CA LEU A 173 -9.97 -9.28 -12.52
C LEU A 173 -9.17 -9.94 -13.63
N HIS A 174 -9.63 -9.74 -14.87
CA HIS A 174 -8.87 -10.10 -16.05
C HIS A 174 -7.84 -9.02 -16.38
N LYS A 175 -6.61 -9.44 -16.68
CA LYS A 175 -5.52 -8.54 -17.06
C LYS A 175 -5.17 -8.78 -18.51
N TYR A 176 -5.20 -7.71 -19.29
CA TYR A 176 -4.87 -7.74 -20.70
C TYR A 176 -3.63 -6.88 -20.94
N TYR A 177 -2.76 -7.35 -21.82
CA TYR A 177 -1.56 -6.64 -22.22
C TYR A 177 -1.46 -6.61 -23.74
N LEU A 178 -1.11 -5.47 -24.29
CA LEU A 178 -0.70 -5.35 -25.66
C LEU A 178 0.82 -5.46 -25.72
N CYS A 179 1.34 -6.35 -26.54
CA CYS A 179 2.78 -6.52 -26.70
C CYS A 179 3.14 -6.64 -28.19
N LEU A 180 4.31 -6.12 -28.55
CA LEU A 180 4.91 -6.32 -29.84
C LEU A 180 5.78 -7.57 -29.79
N VAL A 181 5.57 -8.49 -30.72
CA VAL A 181 6.34 -9.73 -30.85
C VAL A 181 6.99 -9.82 -32.22
N GLU A 182 8.10 -10.55 -32.32
CA GLU A 182 8.75 -10.83 -33.60
C GLU A 182 8.00 -11.92 -34.34
N GLY A 183 7.76 -11.72 -35.64
CA GLY A 183 7.06 -12.67 -36.51
C GLY A 183 5.56 -12.39 -36.64
N VAL A 184 4.86 -13.32 -37.25
CA VAL A 184 3.43 -13.26 -37.53
C VAL A 184 2.69 -14.35 -36.77
N LEU A 185 1.70 -13.95 -35.98
CA LEU A 185 0.75 -14.88 -35.35
C LEU A 185 -0.43 -15.11 -36.29
N SER A 186 -0.49 -16.27 -36.87
CA SER A 186 -1.59 -16.66 -37.79
C SER A 186 -2.84 -17.14 -37.06
N GLU A 187 -2.71 -17.48 -35.78
CA GLU A 187 -3.78 -18.02 -34.95
C GLU A 187 -3.60 -17.65 -33.49
N LYS A 188 -4.68 -17.75 -32.71
CA LYS A 188 -4.68 -17.57 -31.27
C LYS A 188 -3.84 -18.67 -30.61
N LYS A 189 -2.89 -18.30 -29.78
CA LYS A 189 -2.06 -19.24 -29.01
C LYS A 189 -2.34 -19.15 -27.52
N HIS A 190 -2.48 -20.29 -26.90
CA HIS A 190 -2.53 -20.42 -25.44
C HIS A 190 -1.20 -20.99 -24.95
N ILE A 191 -0.43 -20.18 -24.23
CA ILE A 191 0.88 -20.56 -23.69
C ILE A 191 0.74 -20.70 -22.19
N LYS A 192 1.01 -21.90 -21.68
CA LYS A 192 1.00 -22.21 -20.26
C LYS A 192 2.37 -22.76 -19.86
N GLY A 193 2.99 -22.18 -18.84
CA GLY A 193 4.34 -22.62 -18.44
C GLY A 193 4.85 -21.93 -17.20
N TYR A 194 6.09 -22.22 -16.88
CA TYR A 194 6.82 -21.59 -15.79
C TYR A 194 7.82 -20.58 -16.37
N LEU A 195 7.90 -19.39 -15.78
CA LEU A 195 8.93 -18.41 -16.13
C LEU A 195 10.12 -18.60 -15.22
N LEU A 196 11.27 -19.03 -15.79
CA LEU A 196 12.56 -19.04 -15.12
C LEU A 196 13.25 -17.70 -15.42
N ILE A 197 13.37 -16.84 -14.41
CA ILE A 197 14.15 -15.60 -14.53
C ILE A 197 15.58 -15.93 -14.07
N GLN A 198 16.49 -16.10 -15.02
CA GLN A 198 17.92 -16.24 -14.74
C GLN A 198 18.52 -14.83 -14.66
N LEU A 199 18.84 -14.37 -13.45
CA LEU A 199 19.62 -13.15 -13.25
C LEU A 199 21.08 -13.43 -13.66
N LEU A 200 21.43 -13.05 -14.88
CA LEU A 200 22.80 -12.93 -15.32
C LEU A 200 23.43 -11.71 -14.65
N HIS A 201 23.92 -11.86 -13.44
CA HIS A 201 25.10 -11.20 -12.85
C HIS A 201 25.26 -11.65 -11.40
N GLY A 202 26.29 -12.45 -11.16
CA GLY A 202 26.99 -12.63 -9.88
C GLY A 202 26.18 -13.14 -8.69
N PHE A 203 26.28 -14.45 -8.43
CA PHE A 203 26.08 -15.09 -7.13
C PHE A 203 24.80 -14.71 -6.35
N MET A 204 23.69 -15.30 -6.76
CA MET A 204 22.70 -15.86 -5.83
C MET A 204 21.68 -16.70 -6.62
N HIS A 205 21.71 -17.99 -6.40
CA HIS A 205 20.65 -18.91 -6.80
C HIS A 205 19.45 -18.62 -5.90
N ASN A 206 18.53 -17.81 -6.37
CA ASN A 206 17.17 -17.80 -5.85
C ASN A 206 16.30 -18.48 -6.90
N GLU A 207 16.00 -19.74 -6.68
CA GLU A 207 14.89 -20.42 -7.35
C GLU A 207 13.61 -19.68 -6.98
N ILE A 208 13.19 -18.75 -7.83
CA ILE A 208 11.86 -18.16 -7.72
C ILE A 208 10.89 -19.19 -8.28
N CYS A 209 10.25 -19.90 -7.38
CA CYS A 209 9.17 -20.82 -7.65
C CYS A 209 8.13 -20.17 -8.57
N GLY A 210 7.84 -20.82 -9.69
CA GLY A 210 7.20 -20.32 -10.88
C GLY A 210 5.95 -19.49 -10.70
N LYS A 211 5.93 -18.32 -11.32
CA LYS A 211 4.68 -17.63 -11.62
C LYS A 211 4.08 -18.26 -12.88
N PHE A 212 2.84 -18.70 -12.72
CA PHE A 212 2.02 -19.15 -13.83
C PHE A 212 1.68 -17.94 -14.69
N ILE A 213 1.99 -17.98 -15.99
CA ILE A 213 1.61 -16.95 -16.95
C ILE A 213 0.70 -17.59 -17.97
N ASP A 214 -0.56 -17.17 -18.01
CA ASP A 214 -1.47 -17.44 -19.11
C ASP A 214 -1.40 -16.26 -20.08
N LEU A 215 -0.84 -16.46 -21.26
CA LEU A 215 -0.85 -15.48 -22.34
C LEU A 215 -1.92 -15.85 -23.35
N TYR A 216 -2.95 -15.02 -23.48
CA TYR A 216 -3.92 -15.12 -24.55
C TYR A 216 -3.50 -14.15 -25.67
N GLY A 217 -3.12 -14.68 -26.82
CA GLY A 217 -2.98 -13.88 -28.04
C GLY A 217 -4.35 -13.55 -28.62
N ILE A 218 -4.52 -12.34 -29.12
CA ILE A 218 -5.69 -11.89 -29.90
C ILE A 218 -5.53 -12.37 -31.33
#